data_77e046ac329dc004529fc8d2b6f520a3
#
_entry.id   77e046ac329dc004529fc8d2b6f520a3
#
_cell.length_a   1.000
_cell.length_b   1.000
_cell.length_c   1.000
_cell.angle_alpha   90.00
_cell.angle_beta   90.00
_cell.angle_gamma   90.00
#
_symmetry.space_group_name_H-M   'P 1'
#
loop_
_entity.id
_entity.type
_entity.pdbx_description
1 polymer ?
#
loop_
_entity_poly.entity_id
_entity_poly.type
_entity_poly.pdbx_seq_one_letter_code
_entity_poly.pdbx_strand_id
1 'polypeptide(L)'
;MKVTGKDMQLYAVTDTQWLNGRDFLEVVEEVLANGATFLQLREKNATHEEIVEKAKAIKPLAKKYGVPFVIDDDIYAAREADVDGVHIGQNDADYMTARKVLGEDKIIGMTVKTKEQAENAVRMGADYVGMGAVFHTSTKLDAKDLSRESLIELTGMMQSIPVVAIGGINYDNCDYLKGTGVDGIAVVSAIFARKDCAAATRELFIKTSELFGYKRNIIFDMDGLMIDTEPVGNMLVKTSHEKFGYKIT
;
A
#
# COMPACT_ATOMS: atom_id res chain seq x y z
N MET A 1 -6.17 -15.69 -0.63
CA MET A 1 -6.53 -14.50 -1.45
C MET A 1 -5.37 -14.19 -2.38
N LYS A 2 -5.60 -13.85 -3.66
CA LYS A 2 -4.50 -13.55 -4.59
C LYS A 2 -4.24 -12.03 -4.61
N VAL A 3 -3.03 -11.62 -4.29
CA VAL A 3 -2.58 -10.22 -4.35
C VAL A 3 -2.29 -9.83 -5.80
N THR A 4 -2.63 -8.61 -6.17
CA THR A 4 -2.40 -8.03 -7.50
C THR A 4 -1.55 -6.78 -7.42
N GLY A 5 -0.98 -6.32 -8.55
CA GLY A 5 -0.25 -5.04 -8.58
C GLY A 5 -1.09 -3.86 -8.10
N LYS A 6 -2.40 -3.87 -8.37
CA LYS A 6 -3.31 -2.80 -7.90
C LYS A 6 -3.41 -2.75 -6.37
N ASP A 7 -3.33 -3.89 -5.69
CA ASP A 7 -3.33 -3.92 -4.22
C ASP A 7 -2.03 -3.30 -3.66
N MET A 8 -0.94 -3.32 -4.42
CA MET A 8 0.34 -2.72 -4.03
C MET A 8 0.44 -1.22 -4.29
N GLN A 9 -0.52 -0.59 -4.96
CA GLN A 9 -0.45 0.82 -5.41
C GLN A 9 -0.04 1.78 -4.29
N LEU A 10 -0.73 1.75 -3.15
CA LEU A 10 -0.41 2.54 -1.96
C LEU A 10 -0.52 1.67 -0.70
N TYR A 11 0.60 1.17 -0.28
CA TYR A 11 0.74 0.28 0.86
C TYR A 11 1.11 1.08 2.11
N ALA A 12 0.18 1.19 3.05
CA ALA A 12 0.39 1.88 4.31
C ALA A 12 0.99 0.92 5.35
N VAL A 13 2.11 1.30 5.97
CA VAL A 13 2.74 0.56 7.07
C VAL A 13 2.63 1.39 8.33
N THR A 14 1.96 0.87 9.37
CA THR A 14 1.74 1.60 10.62
C THR A 14 3.02 1.80 11.42
N ASP A 15 3.07 2.85 12.21
CA ASP A 15 4.10 3.08 13.22
C ASP A 15 3.55 4.04 14.28
N THR A 16 3.29 3.53 15.47
CA THR A 16 2.66 4.29 16.57
C THR A 16 3.48 5.46 17.08
N GLN A 17 4.81 5.51 16.80
CA GLN A 17 5.64 6.65 17.17
C GLN A 17 5.18 7.99 16.56
N TRP A 18 4.42 7.94 15.44
CA TRP A 18 3.97 9.13 14.71
C TRP A 18 2.55 9.61 15.07
N LEU A 19 1.88 8.96 16.01
CA LEU A 19 0.49 9.30 16.35
C LEU A 19 0.31 10.70 16.94
N ASN A 20 1.33 11.22 17.63
CA ASN A 20 1.30 12.57 18.25
C ASN A 20 0.07 12.79 19.14
N GLY A 21 -0.34 11.76 19.91
CA GLY A 21 -1.48 11.80 20.82
C GLY A 21 -2.84 11.53 20.16
N ARG A 22 -2.90 11.25 18.87
CA ARG A 22 -4.14 10.84 18.18
C ARG A 22 -4.47 9.37 18.49
N ASP A 23 -5.74 9.03 18.41
CA ASP A 23 -6.18 7.64 18.51
C ASP A 23 -5.66 6.81 17.34
N PHE A 24 -5.13 5.63 17.62
CA PHE A 24 -4.52 4.77 16.62
C PHE A 24 -5.53 4.25 15.59
N LEU A 25 -6.71 3.83 16.05
CA LEU A 25 -7.73 3.27 15.16
C LEU A 25 -8.38 4.34 14.30
N GLU A 26 -8.57 5.56 14.83
CA GLU A 26 -9.05 6.70 14.06
C GLU A 26 -8.08 7.03 12.92
N VAL A 27 -6.77 7.07 13.19
CA VAL A 27 -5.75 7.33 12.16
C VAL A 27 -5.71 6.22 11.12
N VAL A 28 -5.80 4.95 11.53
CA VAL A 28 -5.85 3.83 10.59
C VAL A 28 -7.10 3.93 9.71
N GLU A 29 -8.26 4.25 10.29
CA GLU A 29 -9.49 4.41 9.52
C GLU A 29 -9.42 5.58 8.54
N GLU A 30 -8.85 6.72 8.93
CA GLU A 30 -8.57 7.85 8.01
C GLU A 30 -7.73 7.41 6.81
N VAL A 31 -6.67 6.64 7.04
CA VAL A 31 -5.78 6.15 5.99
C VAL A 31 -6.50 5.19 5.05
N LEU A 32 -7.27 4.24 5.58
CA LEU A 32 -8.06 3.30 4.79
C LEU A 32 -9.15 4.01 3.95
N ALA A 33 -9.87 4.96 4.56
CA ALA A 33 -10.92 5.71 3.89
C ALA A 33 -10.42 6.62 2.77
N ASN A 34 -9.13 6.97 2.76
CA ASN A 34 -8.56 7.95 1.83
C ASN A 34 -7.62 7.36 0.77
N GLY A 35 -7.62 6.03 0.59
CA GLY A 35 -7.04 5.41 -0.59
C GLY A 35 -5.83 4.51 -0.35
N ALA A 36 -5.49 4.14 0.90
CA ALA A 36 -4.57 3.02 1.10
C ALA A 36 -5.17 1.76 0.48
N THR A 37 -4.36 1.04 -0.31
CA THR A 37 -4.80 -0.16 -1.04
C THR A 37 -4.29 -1.44 -0.39
N PHE A 38 -3.36 -1.33 0.55
CA PHE A 38 -2.82 -2.42 1.35
C PHE A 38 -2.39 -1.87 2.72
N LEU A 39 -2.56 -2.64 3.79
CA LEU A 39 -2.22 -2.24 5.16
C LEU A 39 -1.30 -3.27 5.82
N GLN A 40 -0.27 -2.79 6.51
CA GLN A 40 0.58 -3.60 7.39
C GLN A 40 0.59 -3.02 8.80
N LEU A 41 0.27 -3.84 9.78
CA LEU A 41 0.53 -3.53 11.18
C LEU A 41 1.99 -3.83 11.51
N ARG A 42 2.73 -2.79 11.86
CA ARG A 42 4.14 -2.88 12.26
C ARG A 42 4.36 -2.19 13.59
N GLU A 43 4.73 -2.97 14.60
CA GLU A 43 4.94 -2.53 15.99
C GLU A 43 6.24 -3.12 16.54
N LYS A 44 7.32 -2.37 16.46
CA LYS A 44 8.67 -2.88 16.79
C LYS A 44 8.89 -3.24 18.26
N ASN A 45 8.18 -2.58 19.17
CA ASN A 45 8.42 -2.70 20.61
C ASN A 45 7.20 -3.27 21.35
N ALA A 46 6.20 -3.77 20.62
CA ALA A 46 5.01 -4.38 21.21
C ALA A 46 5.24 -5.87 21.52
N THR A 47 4.55 -6.36 22.54
CA THR A 47 4.49 -7.81 22.80
C THR A 47 3.59 -8.50 21.78
N HIS A 48 3.69 -9.82 21.69
CA HIS A 48 2.80 -10.63 20.85
C HIS A 48 1.32 -10.34 21.13
N GLU A 49 0.94 -10.28 22.40
CA GLU A 49 -0.44 -10.02 22.83
C GLU A 49 -0.92 -8.65 22.40
N GLU A 50 -0.08 -7.62 22.49
CA GLU A 50 -0.39 -6.27 22.05
C GLU A 50 -0.58 -6.19 20.52
N ILE A 51 0.25 -6.91 19.76
CA ILE A 51 0.12 -7.03 18.30
C ILE A 51 -1.21 -7.70 17.94
N VAL A 52 -1.55 -8.80 18.61
CA VAL A 52 -2.80 -9.53 18.39
C VAL A 52 -4.03 -8.66 18.71
N GLU A 53 -3.99 -7.93 19.83
CA GLU A 53 -5.08 -7.03 20.22
C GLU A 53 -5.29 -5.92 19.19
N LYS A 54 -4.22 -5.23 18.80
CA LYS A 54 -4.28 -4.19 17.74
C LYS A 54 -4.77 -4.77 16.42
N ALA A 55 -4.26 -5.93 16.02
CA ALA A 55 -4.67 -6.58 14.78
C ALA A 55 -6.16 -6.94 14.76
N LYS A 56 -6.67 -7.49 15.88
CA LYS A 56 -8.12 -7.77 16.04
C LYS A 56 -8.98 -6.51 15.96
N ALA A 57 -8.46 -5.37 16.44
CA ALA A 57 -9.16 -4.07 16.36
C ALA A 57 -9.13 -3.46 14.95
N ILE A 58 -8.02 -3.61 14.20
CA ILE A 58 -7.86 -3.11 12.82
C ILE A 58 -8.66 -3.95 11.80
N LYS A 59 -8.70 -5.26 11.98
CA LYS A 59 -9.30 -6.21 11.03
C LYS A 59 -10.71 -5.80 10.53
N PRO A 60 -11.68 -5.40 11.39
CA PRO A 60 -12.99 -4.95 10.91
C PRO A 60 -12.92 -3.67 10.08
N LEU A 61 -11.98 -2.76 10.35
CA LEU A 61 -11.76 -1.56 9.55
C LEU A 61 -11.22 -1.93 8.16
N ALA A 62 -10.16 -2.73 8.09
CA ALA A 62 -9.61 -3.21 6.82
C ALA A 62 -10.67 -3.90 5.96
N LYS A 63 -11.48 -4.77 6.58
CA LYS A 63 -12.62 -5.43 5.92
C LYS A 63 -13.68 -4.44 5.42
N LYS A 64 -14.01 -3.41 6.20
CA LYS A 64 -14.98 -2.36 5.83
C LYS A 64 -14.59 -1.66 4.54
N TYR A 65 -13.30 -1.39 4.36
CA TYR A 65 -12.76 -0.70 3.18
C TYR A 65 -12.28 -1.66 2.08
N GLY A 66 -12.36 -2.98 2.29
CA GLY A 66 -11.92 -3.99 1.32
C GLY A 66 -10.41 -3.99 1.07
N VAL A 67 -9.61 -3.58 2.07
CA VAL A 67 -8.16 -3.47 1.99
C VAL A 67 -7.52 -4.71 2.61
N PRO A 68 -6.63 -5.44 1.91
CA PRO A 68 -5.86 -6.54 2.48
C PRO A 68 -5.01 -6.07 3.64
N PHE A 69 -4.98 -6.86 4.72
CA PHE A 69 -4.32 -6.50 5.97
C PHE A 69 -3.38 -7.61 6.45
N VAL A 70 -2.10 -7.26 6.63
CA VAL A 70 -1.05 -8.18 7.09
C VAL A 70 -0.36 -7.67 8.35
N ILE A 71 0.32 -8.57 9.06
CA ILE A 71 1.20 -8.23 10.20
C ILE A 71 2.66 -8.30 9.75
N ASP A 72 3.52 -7.44 10.30
CA ASP A 72 4.97 -7.48 10.12
C ASP A 72 5.57 -8.57 11.02
N ASP A 73 6.39 -9.46 10.46
CA ASP A 73 7.26 -10.46 11.10
C ASP A 73 6.55 -11.56 11.90
N ASP A 74 5.51 -11.28 12.71
CA ASP A 74 4.90 -12.24 13.62
C ASP A 74 3.83 -13.13 12.95
N ILE A 75 4.28 -14.34 12.52
CA ILE A 75 3.40 -15.33 11.88
C ILE A 75 2.34 -15.90 12.83
N TYR A 76 2.64 -15.97 14.13
CA TYR A 76 1.71 -16.50 15.13
C TYR A 76 0.63 -15.48 15.48
N ALA A 77 0.99 -14.19 15.59
CA ALA A 77 0.01 -13.12 15.74
C ALA A 77 -0.92 -13.02 14.52
N ALA A 78 -0.37 -13.18 13.30
CA ALA A 78 -1.17 -13.20 12.08
C ALA A 78 -2.19 -14.35 12.08
N ARG A 79 -1.79 -15.53 12.55
CA ARG A 79 -2.68 -16.69 12.71
C ARG A 79 -3.74 -16.44 13.79
N GLU A 80 -3.32 -15.97 14.99
CA GLU A 80 -4.23 -15.79 16.13
C GLU A 80 -5.26 -14.70 15.89
N ALA A 81 -4.86 -13.57 15.29
CA ALA A 81 -5.77 -12.49 14.92
C ALA A 81 -6.58 -12.82 13.64
N ASP A 82 -6.23 -13.92 12.96
CA ASP A 82 -6.85 -14.36 11.70
C ASP A 82 -6.92 -13.22 10.67
N VAL A 83 -5.81 -12.48 10.50
CA VAL A 83 -5.66 -11.46 9.46
C VAL A 83 -5.39 -12.09 8.08
N ASP A 84 -5.29 -11.29 7.02
CA ASP A 84 -5.13 -11.81 5.66
C ASP A 84 -3.76 -12.45 5.43
N GLY A 85 -2.72 -12.09 6.22
CA GLY A 85 -1.40 -12.68 6.07
C GLY A 85 -0.30 -12.01 6.88
N VAL A 86 0.94 -12.20 6.42
CA VAL A 86 2.17 -11.71 7.05
C VAL A 86 3.14 -11.15 6.01
N HIS A 87 3.95 -10.19 6.41
CA HIS A 87 5.16 -9.79 5.68
C HIS A 87 6.38 -10.25 6.46
N ILE A 88 7.29 -10.99 5.83
CA ILE A 88 8.50 -11.52 6.46
C ILE A 88 9.76 -10.90 5.84
N GLY A 89 10.67 -10.49 6.69
CA GLY A 89 12.02 -10.07 6.32
C GLY A 89 12.99 -11.25 6.26
N GLN A 90 14.27 -10.96 5.98
CA GLN A 90 15.29 -11.99 5.76
C GLN A 90 15.78 -12.66 7.06
N ASN A 91 15.55 -12.02 8.22
CA ASN A 91 15.98 -12.52 9.53
C ASN A 91 14.82 -13.08 10.37
N ASP A 92 13.62 -13.09 9.80
CA ASP A 92 12.40 -13.53 10.49
C ASP A 92 12.11 -15.01 10.22
N ALA A 93 10.90 -15.46 10.46
CA ALA A 93 10.52 -16.84 10.13
C ALA A 93 10.71 -17.09 8.62
N ASP A 94 11.25 -18.27 8.28
CA ASP A 94 11.36 -18.64 6.87
C ASP A 94 9.98 -18.89 6.24
N TYR A 95 9.90 -18.76 4.91
CA TYR A 95 8.66 -18.87 4.15
C TYR A 95 7.91 -20.19 4.40
N MET A 96 8.63 -21.34 4.48
CA MET A 96 8.00 -22.64 4.66
C MET A 96 7.35 -22.78 6.04
N THR A 97 7.99 -22.21 7.07
CA THR A 97 7.42 -22.13 8.42
C THR A 97 6.19 -21.23 8.43
N ALA A 98 6.27 -20.05 7.79
CA ALA A 98 5.12 -19.14 7.67
C ALA A 98 3.95 -19.82 6.95
N ARG A 99 4.20 -20.47 5.82
CA ARG A 99 3.17 -21.20 5.06
C ARG A 99 2.55 -22.35 5.86
N LYS A 100 3.37 -23.11 6.59
CA LYS A 100 2.89 -24.19 7.46
C LYS A 100 1.99 -23.69 8.60
N VAL A 101 2.32 -22.53 9.19
CA VAL A 101 1.55 -21.94 10.30
C VAL A 101 0.26 -21.32 9.80
N LEU A 102 0.30 -20.61 8.69
CA LEU A 102 -0.82 -19.79 8.18
C LEU A 102 -1.76 -20.57 7.24
N GLY A 103 -1.25 -21.59 6.55
CA GLY A 103 -2.00 -22.33 5.53
C GLY A 103 -1.90 -21.68 4.12
N GLU A 104 -2.51 -22.33 3.12
CA GLU A 104 -2.35 -21.96 1.69
C GLU A 104 -3.11 -20.69 1.29
N ASP A 105 -4.15 -20.31 2.02
CA ASP A 105 -5.05 -19.21 1.66
C ASP A 105 -4.57 -17.84 2.16
N LYS A 106 -3.55 -17.81 3.02
CA LYS A 106 -3.03 -16.57 3.62
C LYS A 106 -1.91 -15.96 2.77
N ILE A 107 -1.84 -14.65 2.78
CA ILE A 107 -0.83 -13.87 2.06
C ILE A 107 0.51 -13.98 2.79
N ILE A 108 1.59 -14.26 2.07
CA ILE A 108 2.96 -14.16 2.56
C ILE A 108 3.76 -13.23 1.65
N GLY A 109 4.03 -12.02 2.14
CA GLY A 109 4.95 -11.09 1.49
C GLY A 109 6.38 -11.32 1.94
N MET A 110 7.35 -11.06 1.07
CA MET A 110 8.78 -11.22 1.37
C MET A 110 9.58 -9.95 1.06
N THR A 111 10.54 -9.61 1.93
CA THR A 111 11.52 -8.56 1.62
C THR A 111 12.58 -9.10 0.66
N VAL A 112 12.88 -8.35 -0.42
CA VAL A 112 13.91 -8.68 -1.43
C VAL A 112 14.86 -7.51 -1.63
N LYS A 113 16.18 -7.78 -1.56
CA LYS A 113 17.26 -6.79 -1.76
C LYS A 113 18.35 -7.28 -2.70
N THR A 114 18.43 -8.57 -2.96
CA THR A 114 19.47 -9.19 -3.80
C THR A 114 18.85 -10.14 -4.80
N LYS A 115 19.60 -10.46 -5.86
CA LYS A 115 19.18 -11.45 -6.87
C LYS A 115 18.87 -12.81 -6.26
N GLU A 116 19.70 -13.28 -5.33
CA GLU A 116 19.49 -14.54 -4.63
C GLU A 116 18.16 -14.55 -3.86
N GLN A 117 17.86 -13.44 -3.18
CA GLN A 117 16.57 -13.29 -2.47
C GLN A 117 15.38 -13.23 -3.46
N ALA A 118 15.59 -12.60 -4.63
CA ALA A 118 14.60 -12.56 -5.68
C ALA A 118 14.29 -13.96 -6.24
N GLU A 119 15.33 -14.73 -6.57
CA GLU A 119 15.22 -16.13 -7.02
C GLU A 119 14.52 -16.99 -5.96
N ASN A 120 14.86 -16.79 -4.68
CA ASN A 120 14.21 -17.49 -3.58
C ASN A 120 12.72 -17.14 -3.47
N ALA A 121 12.35 -15.85 -3.54
CA ALA A 121 10.96 -15.41 -3.48
C ALA A 121 10.12 -16.02 -4.63
N VAL A 122 10.65 -16.05 -5.84
CA VAL A 122 10.01 -16.69 -7.00
C VAL A 122 9.85 -18.20 -6.77
N ARG A 123 10.91 -18.87 -6.33
CA ARG A 123 10.90 -20.33 -6.08
C ARG A 123 9.91 -20.73 -5.00
N MET A 124 9.78 -19.92 -3.95
CA MET A 124 8.86 -20.17 -2.85
C MET A 124 7.41 -19.80 -3.18
N GLY A 125 7.18 -19.00 -4.22
CA GLY A 125 5.85 -18.54 -4.61
C GLY A 125 5.31 -17.47 -3.64
N ALA A 126 6.14 -16.47 -3.32
CA ALA A 126 5.70 -15.32 -2.54
C ALA A 126 4.49 -14.63 -3.18
N ASP A 127 3.53 -14.20 -2.38
CA ASP A 127 2.32 -13.55 -2.89
C ASP A 127 2.60 -12.10 -3.36
N TYR A 128 3.58 -11.45 -2.77
CA TYR A 128 4.17 -10.18 -3.21
C TYR A 128 5.57 -10.00 -2.61
N VAL A 129 6.33 -9.04 -3.13
CA VAL A 129 7.62 -8.69 -2.57
C VAL A 129 7.74 -7.19 -2.28
N GLY A 130 8.42 -6.87 -1.17
CA GLY A 130 8.84 -5.52 -0.82
C GLY A 130 10.32 -5.32 -1.16
N MET A 131 10.65 -4.34 -2.00
CA MET A 131 12.02 -4.02 -2.40
C MET A 131 12.48 -2.68 -1.84
N GLY A 132 13.61 -2.66 -1.14
CA GLY A 132 14.17 -1.43 -0.55
C GLY A 132 15.29 -1.68 0.48
N ALA A 133 15.82 -0.62 1.12
CA ALA A 133 15.33 0.76 1.03
C ALA A 133 15.75 1.42 -0.29
N VAL A 134 14.82 2.18 -0.91
CA VAL A 134 15.13 2.94 -2.12
C VAL A 134 15.84 4.26 -1.78
N PHE A 135 15.42 4.89 -0.69
CA PHE A 135 16.05 6.09 -0.14
C PHE A 135 16.41 5.88 1.33
N HIS A 136 17.39 6.63 1.79
CA HIS A 136 17.77 6.61 3.21
C HIS A 136 16.53 6.85 4.09
N THR A 137 16.40 6.07 5.16
CA THR A 137 15.25 6.12 6.06
C THR A 137 15.66 6.00 7.51
N SER A 138 15.07 6.83 8.37
CA SER A 138 15.22 6.73 9.82
C SER A 138 14.44 5.57 10.43
N THR A 139 13.51 4.98 9.67
CA THR A 139 12.65 3.88 10.16
C THR A 139 13.38 2.53 10.23
N LYS A 140 14.45 2.34 9.43
CA LYS A 140 15.29 1.13 9.43
C LYS A 140 16.74 1.53 9.13
N LEU A 141 17.55 1.72 10.19
CA LEU A 141 18.90 2.28 10.11
C LEU A 141 19.93 1.39 9.37
N ASP A 142 19.69 0.10 9.24
CA ASP A 142 20.62 -0.88 8.66
C ASP A 142 20.37 -1.13 7.15
N ALA A 143 19.49 -0.36 6.52
CA ALA A 143 19.16 -0.58 5.11
C ALA A 143 20.18 0.09 4.20
N LYS A 144 20.93 -0.72 3.43
CA LYS A 144 21.68 -0.22 2.26
C LYS A 144 20.68 0.22 1.20
N ASP A 145 20.91 1.39 0.61
CA ASP A 145 20.06 1.93 -0.45
C ASP A 145 20.14 1.03 -1.70
N LEU A 146 18.98 0.72 -2.26
CA LEU A 146 18.86 -0.03 -3.49
C LEU A 146 18.86 0.95 -4.67
N SER A 147 19.87 0.84 -5.56
CA SER A 147 19.92 1.73 -6.73
C SER A 147 18.75 1.48 -7.69
N ARG A 148 18.47 2.48 -8.54
CA ARG A 148 17.42 2.37 -9.56
C ARG A 148 17.66 1.21 -10.52
N GLU A 149 18.92 1.01 -10.92
CA GLU A 149 19.35 -0.08 -11.82
C GLU A 149 19.14 -1.44 -11.16
N SER A 150 19.51 -1.58 -9.89
CA SER A 150 19.25 -2.80 -9.12
C SER A 150 17.75 -3.07 -8.97
N LEU A 151 16.94 -2.02 -8.75
CA LEU A 151 15.50 -2.15 -8.65
C LEU A 151 14.89 -2.66 -9.96
N ILE A 152 15.28 -2.09 -11.11
CA ILE A 152 14.85 -2.55 -12.44
C ILE A 152 15.24 -4.02 -12.69
N GLU A 153 16.47 -4.39 -12.35
CA GLU A 153 16.94 -5.75 -12.50
C GLU A 153 16.12 -6.74 -11.66
N LEU A 154 15.92 -6.42 -10.38
CA LEU A 154 15.19 -7.28 -9.46
C LEU A 154 13.69 -7.39 -9.82
N THR A 155 13.05 -6.29 -10.22
CA THR A 155 11.64 -6.33 -10.68
C THR A 155 11.48 -7.17 -11.92
N GLY A 156 12.46 -7.11 -12.86
CA GLY A 156 12.48 -7.96 -14.06
C GLY A 156 12.52 -9.46 -13.74
N MET A 157 12.98 -9.87 -12.56
CA MET A 157 13.01 -11.27 -12.13
C MET A 157 11.67 -11.74 -11.54
N MET A 158 10.78 -10.81 -11.11
CA MET A 158 9.56 -11.16 -10.35
C MET A 158 8.44 -11.75 -11.21
N GLN A 159 8.49 -11.64 -12.53
CA GLN A 159 7.46 -12.18 -13.46
C GLN A 159 6.07 -11.65 -13.10
N SER A 160 5.22 -12.50 -12.48
CA SER A 160 3.85 -12.17 -12.09
C SER A 160 3.69 -11.87 -10.59
N ILE A 161 4.77 -11.84 -9.81
CA ILE A 161 4.72 -11.51 -8.38
C ILE A 161 4.68 -9.99 -8.24
N PRO A 162 3.64 -9.41 -7.61
CA PRO A 162 3.55 -7.98 -7.41
C PRO A 162 4.72 -7.43 -6.57
N VAL A 163 5.19 -6.24 -6.94
CA VAL A 163 6.36 -5.60 -6.31
C VAL A 163 5.97 -4.25 -5.74
N VAL A 164 6.26 -4.04 -4.46
CA VAL A 164 6.15 -2.72 -3.82
C VAL A 164 7.53 -2.18 -3.44
N ALA A 165 7.81 -0.92 -3.80
CA ALA A 165 9.03 -0.24 -3.38
C ALA A 165 8.86 0.36 -1.98
N ILE A 166 9.89 0.25 -1.11
CA ILE A 166 9.86 0.76 0.27
C ILE A 166 11.17 1.48 0.63
N GLY A 167 11.10 2.37 1.60
CA GLY A 167 12.24 3.05 2.22
C GLY A 167 12.39 4.49 1.76
N GLY A 168 12.09 5.45 2.65
CA GLY A 168 12.26 6.88 2.45
C GLY A 168 11.42 7.51 1.34
N ILE A 169 10.44 6.78 0.80
CA ILE A 169 9.58 7.24 -0.30
C ILE A 169 8.51 8.18 0.25
N ASN A 170 8.28 9.27 -0.50
CA ASN A 170 7.27 10.27 -0.19
C ASN A 170 6.75 10.92 -1.49
N TYR A 171 5.86 11.90 -1.37
CA TYR A 171 5.24 12.59 -2.51
C TYR A 171 6.26 13.23 -3.47
N ASP A 172 7.34 13.83 -2.91
CA ASP A 172 8.30 14.62 -3.69
C ASP A 172 9.30 13.76 -4.46
N ASN A 173 9.57 12.52 -3.98
CA ASN A 173 10.60 11.66 -4.57
C ASN A 173 10.08 10.40 -5.29
N CYS A 174 8.80 10.09 -5.20
CA CYS A 174 8.25 8.85 -5.78
C CYS A 174 8.34 8.78 -7.32
N ASP A 175 8.48 9.91 -8.01
CA ASP A 175 8.70 9.94 -9.48
C ASP A 175 9.97 9.19 -9.93
N TYR A 176 10.95 9.03 -9.02
CA TYR A 176 12.13 8.20 -9.24
C TYR A 176 11.81 6.76 -9.63
N LEU A 177 10.65 6.26 -9.21
CA LEU A 177 10.20 4.90 -9.45
C LEU A 177 9.56 4.68 -10.83
N LYS A 178 9.34 5.75 -11.60
CA LYS A 178 8.73 5.65 -12.92
C LYS A 178 9.55 4.74 -13.84
N GLY A 179 8.92 3.69 -14.37
CA GLY A 179 9.54 2.74 -15.29
C GLY A 179 10.53 1.76 -14.63
N THR A 180 10.51 1.61 -13.31
CA THR A 180 11.34 0.61 -12.62
C THR A 180 10.70 -0.78 -12.55
N GLY A 181 9.43 -0.92 -12.95
CA GLY A 181 8.70 -2.19 -12.90
C GLY A 181 8.05 -2.49 -11.56
N VAL A 182 8.10 -1.58 -10.57
CA VAL A 182 7.33 -1.72 -9.34
C VAL A 182 5.86 -1.40 -9.59
N ASP A 183 4.97 -2.04 -8.84
CA ASP A 183 3.52 -1.84 -8.93
C ASP A 183 3.02 -0.73 -8.00
N GLY A 184 3.82 -0.34 -6.99
CA GLY A 184 3.43 0.68 -6.04
C GLY A 184 4.49 1.02 -5.01
N ILE A 185 4.05 1.76 -3.98
CA ILE A 185 4.93 2.21 -2.89
C ILE A 185 4.41 1.79 -1.53
N ALA A 186 5.32 1.37 -0.63
CA ALA A 186 5.04 1.19 0.78
C ALA A 186 5.62 2.36 1.57
N VAL A 187 4.80 2.97 2.40
CA VAL A 187 5.16 4.20 3.14
C VAL A 187 4.76 4.11 4.61
N VAL A 188 5.59 4.69 5.47
CA VAL A 188 5.34 4.86 6.89
C VAL A 188 5.15 6.35 7.19
N SER A 189 6.24 7.09 7.36
CA SER A 189 6.24 8.49 7.78
C SER A 189 5.61 9.44 6.76
N ALA A 190 5.62 9.10 5.47
CA ALA A 190 4.98 9.90 4.43
C ALA A 190 3.46 10.06 4.64
N ILE A 191 2.84 9.14 5.39
CA ILE A 191 1.45 9.21 5.82
C ILE A 191 1.36 9.49 7.32
N PHE A 192 1.87 8.59 8.17
CA PHE A 192 1.62 8.61 9.61
C PHE A 192 2.30 9.76 10.35
N ALA A 193 3.42 10.29 9.86
CA ALA A 193 4.07 11.48 10.43
C ALA A 193 3.41 12.80 10.01
N ARG A 194 2.43 12.78 9.11
CA ARG A 194 1.74 13.99 8.65
C ARG A 194 0.66 14.39 9.66
N LYS A 195 0.45 15.71 9.81
CA LYS A 195 -0.61 16.24 10.67
C LYS A 195 -2.02 15.82 10.18
N ASP A 196 -2.20 15.78 8.88
CA ASP A 196 -3.41 15.33 8.19
C ASP A 196 -3.07 14.06 7.38
N CYS A 197 -3.30 12.89 7.99
CA CYS A 197 -3.05 11.60 7.37
C CYS A 197 -4.02 11.32 6.21
N ALA A 198 -5.24 11.81 6.30
CA ALA A 198 -6.25 11.66 5.27
C ALA A 198 -5.83 12.39 3.98
N ALA A 199 -5.40 13.66 4.09
CA ALA A 199 -4.91 14.43 2.95
C ALA A 199 -3.66 13.80 2.35
N ALA A 200 -2.66 13.44 3.19
CA ALA A 200 -1.42 12.81 2.73
C ALA A 200 -1.67 11.49 1.98
N THR A 201 -2.60 10.68 2.47
CA THR A 201 -2.97 9.41 1.82
C THR A 201 -3.63 9.68 0.46
N ARG A 202 -4.57 10.62 0.39
CA ARG A 202 -5.24 11.00 -0.86
C ARG A 202 -4.27 11.51 -1.92
N GLU A 203 -3.34 12.39 -1.52
CA GLU A 203 -2.33 12.95 -2.41
C GLU A 203 -1.43 11.85 -2.98
N LEU A 204 -0.91 10.96 -2.13
CA LEU A 204 -0.10 9.83 -2.55
C LEU A 204 -0.89 8.84 -3.41
N PHE A 205 -2.14 8.57 -3.08
CA PHE A 205 -2.98 7.69 -3.89
C PHE A 205 -3.23 8.26 -5.30
N ILE A 206 -3.45 9.57 -5.42
CA ILE A 206 -3.58 10.24 -6.73
C ILE A 206 -2.26 10.15 -7.49
N LYS A 207 -1.16 10.52 -6.85
CA LYS A 207 0.18 10.53 -7.44
C LYS A 207 0.58 9.14 -7.93
N THR A 208 0.37 8.09 -7.14
CA THR A 208 0.69 6.71 -7.53
C THR A 208 -0.21 6.16 -8.62
N SER A 209 -1.48 6.59 -8.68
CA SER A 209 -2.37 6.23 -9.80
C SER A 209 -1.83 6.74 -11.13
N GLU A 210 -1.35 7.96 -11.17
CA GLU A 210 -0.75 8.56 -12.37
C GLU A 210 0.59 7.91 -12.70
N LEU A 211 1.43 7.71 -11.69
CA LEU A 211 2.80 7.19 -11.82
C LEU A 211 2.81 5.75 -12.38
N PHE A 212 1.95 4.89 -11.88
CA PHE A 212 1.88 3.48 -12.26
C PHE A 212 0.77 3.17 -13.28
N GLY A 213 0.05 4.19 -13.76
CA GLY A 213 -0.94 4.04 -14.83
C GLY A 213 -2.24 3.36 -14.40
N TYR A 214 -2.59 3.40 -13.11
CA TYR A 214 -3.87 2.88 -12.64
C TYR A 214 -4.99 3.81 -13.06
N LYS A 215 -5.82 3.36 -14.01
CA LYS A 215 -6.95 4.14 -14.51
C LYS A 215 -8.02 4.28 -13.44
N ARG A 216 -8.51 5.51 -13.25
CA ARG A 216 -9.69 5.80 -12.45
C ARG A 216 -10.87 5.99 -13.39
N ASN A 217 -11.92 5.26 -13.18
CA ASN A 217 -13.20 5.55 -13.81
C ASN A 217 -14.03 6.31 -12.77
N ILE A 218 -14.24 7.61 -13.00
CA ILE A 218 -15.16 8.40 -12.21
C ILE A 218 -16.48 8.40 -13.00
N ILE A 219 -17.47 7.72 -12.45
CA ILE A 219 -18.84 7.77 -12.99
C ILE A 219 -19.55 8.87 -12.22
N PHE A 220 -19.87 9.97 -12.89
CA PHE A 220 -20.77 10.97 -12.35
C PHE A 220 -22.19 10.53 -12.70
N ASP A 221 -22.97 10.14 -11.69
CA ASP A 221 -24.42 10.08 -11.82
C ASP A 221 -24.93 11.53 -11.77
N MET A 222 -25.45 12.02 -12.88
CA MET A 222 -25.92 13.39 -13.00
C MET A 222 -27.38 13.55 -12.61
N ASP A 223 -28.08 12.47 -12.28
CA ASP A 223 -29.50 12.53 -11.95
C ASP A 223 -29.72 12.73 -10.44
N GLY A 224 -29.73 14.01 -10.02
CA GLY A 224 -30.35 14.42 -8.75
C GLY A 224 -29.56 14.19 -7.47
N LEU A 225 -28.31 13.73 -7.52
CA LEU A 225 -27.54 13.41 -6.31
C LEU A 225 -26.71 14.57 -5.75
N MET A 226 -26.53 15.63 -6.47
CA MET A 226 -25.76 16.79 -6.02
C MET A 226 -26.50 18.07 -6.37
N ILE A 227 -27.16 18.66 -5.39
CA ILE A 227 -27.74 20.04 -5.41
C ILE A 227 -28.47 20.30 -6.75
N ASP A 228 -29.65 20.86 -6.77
CA ASP A 228 -30.32 21.25 -8.00
C ASP A 228 -29.35 21.74 -9.10
N THR A 229 -28.80 20.78 -9.85
CA THR A 229 -27.70 20.99 -10.81
C THR A 229 -28.19 21.13 -12.23
N GLU A 230 -29.52 21.11 -12.48
CA GLU A 230 -30.06 21.32 -13.81
C GLU A 230 -29.52 22.63 -14.43
N PRO A 231 -29.48 23.77 -13.72
CA PRO A 231 -28.91 25.01 -14.28
C PRO A 231 -27.41 24.94 -14.52
N VAL A 232 -26.65 24.25 -13.60
CA VAL A 232 -25.19 24.13 -13.71
C VAL A 232 -24.80 23.08 -14.74
N GLY A 233 -25.51 21.96 -14.81
CA GLY A 233 -25.32 20.93 -15.83
C GLY A 233 -25.53 21.46 -17.24
N ASN A 234 -26.62 22.18 -17.46
CA ASN A 234 -26.92 22.80 -18.75
C ASN A 234 -25.88 23.88 -19.13
N MET A 235 -25.39 24.66 -18.16
CA MET A 235 -24.33 25.64 -18.40
C MET A 235 -23.00 24.95 -18.75
N LEU A 236 -22.61 23.89 -18.07
CA LEU A 236 -21.39 23.15 -18.34
C LEU A 236 -21.43 22.43 -19.69
N VAL A 237 -22.56 21.80 -20.04
CA VAL A 237 -22.77 21.16 -21.35
C VAL A 237 -22.67 22.19 -22.44
N LYS A 238 -23.35 23.34 -22.31
CA LYS A 238 -23.28 24.44 -23.27
C LYS A 238 -21.85 24.96 -23.46
N THR A 239 -21.16 25.28 -22.37
CA THR A 239 -19.77 25.77 -22.40
C THR A 239 -18.81 24.74 -23.00
N SER A 240 -19.01 23.46 -22.70
CA SER A 240 -18.20 22.36 -23.26
C SER A 240 -18.44 22.22 -24.77
N HIS A 241 -19.69 22.25 -25.22
CA HIS A 241 -20.01 22.19 -26.64
C HIS A 241 -19.44 23.38 -27.43
N GLU A 242 -19.58 24.61 -26.89
CA GLU A 242 -18.98 25.79 -27.49
C GLU A 242 -17.46 25.70 -27.60
N LYS A 243 -16.79 25.20 -26.54
CA LYS A 243 -15.34 25.03 -26.50
C LYS A 243 -14.82 23.98 -27.49
N PHE A 244 -15.59 22.96 -27.79
CA PHE A 244 -15.23 21.89 -28.73
C PHE A 244 -15.92 22.01 -30.10
N GLY A 245 -16.62 23.10 -30.37
CA GLY A 245 -17.19 23.39 -31.67
C GLY A 245 -18.47 22.60 -32.04
N TYR A 246 -19.15 22.01 -31.06
CA TYR A 246 -20.42 21.33 -31.29
C TYR A 246 -21.59 22.32 -31.21
N LYS A 247 -22.54 22.25 -32.14
CA LYS A 247 -23.80 23.04 -32.08
C LYS A 247 -24.86 22.23 -31.35
N ILE A 248 -25.43 22.80 -30.29
CA ILE A 248 -26.61 22.25 -29.63
C ILE A 248 -27.82 22.59 -30.51
N THR A 249 -28.50 21.60 -31.02
CA THR A 249 -29.79 21.76 -31.70
C THR A 249 -30.93 21.65 -30.70
#